data_29ed6a4e7bb9336927e2bd5f7c121f45
#
_entry.id   29ed6a4e7bb9336927e2bd5f7c121f45
#
_cell.length_a   1.000
_cell.length_b   1.000
_cell.length_c   1.000
_cell.angle_alpha   90.00
_cell.angle_beta   90.00
_cell.angle_gamma   90.00
#
_symmetry.space_group_name_H-M   'P 1'
#
loop_
_entity.id
_entity.type
_entity.pdbx_description
1 polymer ?
#
loop_
_entity_poly.entity_id
_entity_poly.type
_entity_poly.pdbx_seq_one_letter_code
_entity_poly.pdbx_strand_id
1 'polypeptide(L)'
;MDRIRIKINHQSLIDLQQLVQQLQVPIPPTLIAAKTNFTNLQIQIDRDPLGVNQTFNRDLTSLIDHTRHELETLSQQCQHLQTRLMIARQQLAQLQQLERDSIATYTESQAKFSHSLPPIAPLPAEELTAMEQWLERLVAKFESGTIAPVSMGLTNWTNKIQAYTTAARSALAANRLPLDTRQELRGRLDALSAKALAKGKAEDPILADLVIQARQVLYTSPIALDLAMDLVKRYEQRLNQ
;
A
#
# COMPACT_ATOMS: atom_id res chain seq x y z
N MET A 1 56.11 -10.90 -2.19
CA MET A 1 54.76 -10.71 -1.63
C MET A 1 53.93 -9.67 -2.43
N ASP A 2 54.55 -8.65 -3.00
CA ASP A 2 53.80 -7.54 -3.62
C ASP A 2 53.06 -7.91 -4.92
N ARG A 3 53.58 -8.78 -5.76
CA ARG A 3 52.90 -9.21 -7.01
C ARG A 3 51.59 -9.94 -6.78
N ILE A 4 51.41 -10.63 -5.65
CA ILE A 4 50.15 -11.33 -5.30
C ILE A 4 49.13 -10.30 -4.86
N ARG A 5 49.49 -9.31 -4.06
CA ARG A 5 48.60 -8.24 -3.62
C ARG A 5 48.10 -7.36 -4.78
N ILE A 6 48.99 -7.06 -5.74
CA ILE A 6 48.64 -6.32 -6.95
C ILE A 6 47.58 -7.07 -7.77
N LYS A 7 47.73 -8.39 -7.94
CA LYS A 7 46.70 -9.20 -8.61
C LYS A 7 45.39 -9.24 -7.87
N ILE A 8 45.42 -9.30 -6.54
CA ILE A 8 44.20 -9.23 -5.69
C ILE A 8 43.51 -7.89 -5.85
N ASN A 9 44.25 -6.77 -5.77
CA ASN A 9 43.69 -5.44 -5.95
C ASN A 9 43.10 -5.24 -7.35
N HIS A 10 43.74 -5.75 -8.39
CA HIS A 10 43.21 -5.72 -9.76
C HIS A 10 41.90 -6.48 -9.88
N GLN A 11 41.83 -7.71 -9.36
CA GLN A 11 40.58 -8.47 -9.38
C GLN A 11 39.48 -7.77 -8.59
N SER A 12 39.78 -7.23 -7.41
CA SER A 12 38.83 -6.46 -6.63
C SER A 12 38.27 -5.23 -7.38
N LEU A 13 39.09 -4.53 -8.15
CA LEU A 13 38.64 -3.41 -8.97
C LEU A 13 37.70 -3.85 -10.10
N ILE A 14 37.95 -5.02 -10.70
CA ILE A 14 37.07 -5.62 -11.73
C ILE A 14 35.72 -5.99 -11.09
N ASP A 15 35.74 -6.65 -9.94
CA ASP A 15 34.52 -7.06 -9.22
C ASP A 15 33.67 -5.84 -8.83
N LEU A 16 34.29 -4.76 -8.33
CA LEU A 16 33.60 -3.51 -7.99
C LEU A 16 32.99 -2.82 -9.22
N GLN A 17 33.66 -2.89 -10.39
CA GLN A 17 33.09 -2.38 -11.64
C GLN A 17 31.85 -3.15 -12.08
N GLN A 18 31.91 -4.49 -11.99
CA GLN A 18 30.76 -5.33 -12.32
C GLN A 18 29.57 -5.04 -11.38
N LEU A 19 29.85 -4.82 -10.09
CA LEU A 19 28.81 -4.47 -9.12
C LEU A 19 28.16 -3.14 -9.44
N VAL A 20 28.91 -2.11 -9.83
CA VAL A 20 28.36 -0.81 -10.27
C VAL A 20 27.46 -0.97 -11.49
N GLN A 21 27.88 -1.79 -12.46
CA GLN A 21 27.06 -2.06 -13.66
C GLN A 21 25.77 -2.81 -13.32
N GLN A 22 25.83 -3.80 -12.41
CA GLN A 22 24.64 -4.53 -11.95
C GLN A 22 23.65 -3.65 -11.20
N LEU A 23 24.16 -2.72 -10.38
CA LEU A 23 23.34 -1.78 -9.62
C LEU A 23 22.76 -0.63 -10.47
N GLN A 24 23.28 -0.45 -11.69
CA GLN A 24 22.92 0.68 -12.59
C GLN A 24 23.06 2.05 -11.92
N VAL A 25 24.01 2.19 -11.01
CA VAL A 25 24.26 3.45 -10.30
C VAL A 25 25.45 4.21 -10.93
N PRO A 26 25.51 5.53 -10.75
CA PRO A 26 26.69 6.30 -11.19
C PRO A 26 27.97 5.76 -10.55
N ILE A 27 29.07 5.79 -11.32
CA ILE A 27 30.38 5.30 -10.84
C ILE A 27 30.82 6.17 -9.65
N PRO A 28 31.04 5.61 -8.45
CA PRO A 28 31.50 6.36 -7.29
C PRO A 28 32.84 7.05 -7.56
N PRO A 29 33.06 8.28 -7.08
CA PRO A 29 34.36 8.96 -7.20
C PRO A 29 35.53 8.17 -6.58
N THR A 30 35.26 7.43 -5.52
CA THR A 30 36.21 6.53 -4.86
C THR A 30 36.69 5.41 -5.77
N LEU A 31 35.82 4.84 -6.60
CA LEU A 31 36.20 3.83 -7.60
C LEU A 31 37.05 4.44 -8.71
N ILE A 32 36.75 5.66 -9.14
CA ILE A 32 37.58 6.38 -10.13
C ILE A 32 38.97 6.62 -9.55
N ALA A 33 39.07 7.11 -8.31
CA ALA A 33 40.34 7.35 -7.62
C ALA A 33 41.13 6.04 -7.43
N ALA A 34 40.48 4.94 -7.04
CA ALA A 34 41.11 3.64 -6.89
C ALA A 34 41.72 3.13 -8.20
N LYS A 35 41.02 3.29 -9.32
CA LYS A 35 41.53 2.94 -10.66
C LYS A 35 42.73 3.77 -11.06
N THR A 36 42.63 5.10 -10.88
CA THR A 36 43.74 6.01 -11.17
C THR A 36 44.99 5.66 -10.37
N ASN A 37 44.81 5.40 -9.07
CA ASN A 37 45.90 5.00 -8.20
C ASN A 37 46.50 3.63 -8.61
N PHE A 38 45.67 2.68 -9.02
CA PHE A 38 46.12 1.40 -9.52
C PHE A 38 46.95 1.53 -10.81
N THR A 39 46.48 2.34 -11.76
CA THR A 39 47.21 2.61 -13.00
C THR A 39 48.56 3.28 -12.72
N ASN A 40 48.61 4.26 -11.81
CA ASN A 40 49.84 4.92 -11.39
C ASN A 40 50.83 3.90 -10.75
N LEU A 41 50.32 2.97 -9.93
CA LEU A 41 51.09 1.90 -9.33
C LEU A 41 51.69 0.98 -10.41
N GLN A 42 50.94 0.61 -11.43
CA GLN A 42 51.44 -0.19 -12.54
C GLN A 42 52.58 0.50 -13.29
N ILE A 43 52.44 1.78 -13.60
CA ILE A 43 53.48 2.59 -14.26
C ILE A 43 54.76 2.67 -13.41
N GLN A 44 54.63 2.80 -12.09
CA GLN A 44 55.76 2.82 -11.17
C GLN A 44 56.47 1.48 -11.15
N ILE A 45 55.76 0.37 -11.11
CA ILE A 45 56.34 -1.00 -11.12
C ILE A 45 57.10 -1.26 -12.42
N ASP A 46 56.57 -0.80 -13.54
CA ASP A 46 57.21 -0.95 -14.84
C ASP A 46 58.52 -0.16 -14.95
N ARG A 47 58.61 1.01 -14.24
CA ARG A 47 59.79 1.88 -14.23
C ARG A 47 60.84 1.46 -13.20
N ASP A 48 60.41 1.08 -11.99
CA ASP A 48 61.29 0.66 -10.89
C ASP A 48 60.63 -0.46 -10.05
N PRO A 49 60.83 -1.73 -10.41
CA PRO A 49 60.22 -2.86 -9.71
C PRO A 49 60.62 -3.03 -8.24
N LEU A 50 61.72 -2.41 -7.81
CA LEU A 50 62.23 -2.52 -6.44
C LEU A 50 61.92 -1.28 -5.58
N GLY A 51 61.54 -0.15 -6.19
CA GLY A 51 61.25 1.10 -5.52
C GLY A 51 59.79 1.29 -5.13
N VAL A 52 58.93 0.25 -5.24
CA VAL A 52 57.51 0.33 -4.89
C VAL A 52 57.31 0.56 -3.39
N ASN A 53 56.83 1.74 -3.02
CA ASN A 53 56.60 2.11 -1.64
C ASN A 53 55.42 1.33 -1.05
N GLN A 54 55.61 0.64 0.08
CA GLN A 54 54.58 -0.12 0.80
C GLN A 54 53.41 0.75 1.25
N THR A 55 53.60 2.05 1.49
CA THR A 55 52.56 3.01 1.81
C THR A 55 51.53 3.11 0.69
N PHE A 56 51.97 3.20 -0.55
CA PHE A 56 51.09 3.35 -1.71
C PHE A 56 50.15 2.16 -1.91
N ASN A 57 50.68 0.95 -1.66
CA ASN A 57 49.85 -0.28 -1.75
C ASN A 57 48.83 -0.37 -0.60
N ARG A 58 49.18 0.16 0.59
CA ARG A 58 48.23 0.25 1.73
C ARG A 58 47.11 1.23 1.45
N ASP A 59 47.43 2.42 0.90
CA ASP A 59 46.47 3.45 0.57
C ASP A 59 45.47 2.98 -0.51
N LEU A 60 45.99 2.25 -1.54
CA LEU A 60 45.14 1.65 -2.57
C LEU A 60 44.18 0.59 -1.98
N THR A 61 44.67 -0.29 -1.10
CA THR A 61 43.84 -1.32 -0.45
C THR A 61 42.77 -0.67 0.41
N SER A 62 43.11 0.35 1.20
CA SER A 62 42.14 1.11 2.00
C SER A 62 41.07 1.78 1.14
N LEU A 63 41.44 2.33 -0.02
CA LEU A 63 40.49 2.95 -0.95
C LEU A 63 39.56 1.91 -1.61
N ILE A 64 40.07 0.73 -1.95
CA ILE A 64 39.29 -0.39 -2.47
C ILE A 64 38.28 -0.86 -1.41
N ASP A 65 38.72 -1.02 -0.16
CA ASP A 65 37.83 -1.47 0.93
C ASP A 65 36.75 -0.45 1.24
N HIS A 66 37.10 0.85 1.21
CA HIS A 66 36.12 1.92 1.37
C HIS A 66 35.07 1.91 0.24
N THR A 67 35.55 1.80 -1.01
CA THR A 67 34.64 1.71 -2.18
C THR A 67 33.72 0.49 -2.11
N ARG A 68 34.24 -0.65 -1.64
CA ARG A 68 33.43 -1.86 -1.44
C ARG A 68 32.32 -1.60 -0.44
N HIS A 69 32.64 -1.02 0.70
CA HIS A 69 31.66 -0.69 1.73
C HIS A 69 30.57 0.30 1.25
N GLU A 70 30.97 1.31 0.49
CA GLU A 70 30.01 2.24 -0.15
C GLU A 70 29.07 1.51 -1.10
N LEU A 71 29.57 0.63 -1.96
CA LEU A 71 28.77 -0.11 -2.92
C LEU A 71 27.88 -1.17 -2.25
N GLU A 72 28.33 -1.82 -1.18
CA GLU A 72 27.52 -2.73 -0.38
C GLU A 72 26.34 -1.96 0.28
N THR A 73 26.58 -0.78 0.81
CA THR A 73 25.55 0.10 1.38
C THR A 73 24.53 0.51 0.33
N LEU A 74 25.00 0.93 -0.86
CA LEU A 74 24.12 1.27 -1.98
C LEU A 74 23.30 0.07 -2.45
N SER A 75 23.90 -1.12 -2.52
CA SER A 75 23.21 -2.37 -2.87
C SER A 75 22.07 -2.66 -1.90
N GLN A 76 22.32 -2.54 -0.60
CA GLN A 76 21.30 -2.74 0.42
C GLN A 76 20.17 -1.71 0.31
N GLN A 77 20.51 -0.43 0.03
CA GLN A 77 19.52 0.61 -0.19
C GLN A 77 18.65 0.35 -1.43
N CYS A 78 19.25 -0.11 -2.54
CA CYS A 78 18.54 -0.49 -3.75
C CYS A 78 17.56 -1.65 -3.48
N GLN A 79 18.00 -2.72 -2.82
CA GLN A 79 17.16 -3.87 -2.47
C GLN A 79 15.99 -3.45 -1.55
N HIS A 80 16.28 -2.60 -0.57
CA HIS A 80 15.23 -2.07 0.32
C HIS A 80 14.20 -1.25 -0.46
N LEU A 81 14.64 -0.38 -1.38
CA LEU A 81 13.72 0.40 -2.22
C LEU A 81 12.92 -0.47 -3.18
N GLN A 82 13.50 -1.50 -3.78
CA GLN A 82 12.76 -2.46 -4.63
C GLN A 82 11.63 -3.11 -3.84
N THR A 83 11.92 -3.58 -2.63
CA THR A 83 10.90 -4.17 -1.74
C THR A 83 9.79 -3.16 -1.41
N ARG A 84 10.14 -1.91 -1.08
CA ARG A 84 9.17 -0.85 -0.80
C ARG A 84 8.32 -0.50 -2.02
N LEU A 85 8.88 -0.47 -3.22
CA LEU A 85 8.13 -0.23 -4.47
C LEU A 85 7.17 -1.38 -4.77
N MET A 86 7.57 -2.63 -4.50
CA MET A 86 6.67 -3.79 -4.61
C MET A 86 5.49 -3.68 -3.64
N ILE A 87 5.75 -3.33 -2.37
CA ILE A 87 4.70 -3.09 -1.37
C ILE A 87 3.77 -1.94 -1.80
N ALA A 88 4.34 -0.85 -2.34
CA ALA A 88 3.56 0.27 -2.83
C ALA A 88 2.59 -0.13 -3.97
N ARG A 89 3.01 -0.97 -4.91
CA ARG A 89 2.14 -1.53 -5.95
C ARG A 89 0.99 -2.36 -5.36
N GLN A 90 1.26 -3.16 -4.33
CA GLN A 90 0.23 -3.92 -3.63
C GLN A 90 -0.76 -3.01 -2.91
N GLN A 91 -0.30 -1.96 -2.24
CA GLN A 91 -1.15 -0.97 -1.57
C GLN A 91 -2.05 -0.23 -2.57
N LEU A 92 -1.52 0.12 -3.74
CA LEU A 92 -2.31 0.75 -4.81
C LEU A 92 -3.41 -0.20 -5.29
N ALA A 93 -3.09 -1.45 -5.57
CA ALA A 93 -4.07 -2.45 -5.99
C ALA A 93 -5.16 -2.69 -4.92
N GLN A 94 -4.80 -2.69 -3.64
CA GLN A 94 -5.75 -2.77 -2.54
C GLN A 94 -6.68 -1.56 -2.47
N LEU A 95 -6.15 -0.34 -2.64
CA LEU A 95 -6.97 0.87 -2.69
C LEU A 95 -7.91 0.86 -3.89
N GLN A 96 -7.45 0.44 -5.06
CA GLN A 96 -8.28 0.31 -6.27
C GLN A 96 -9.44 -0.68 -6.07
N GLN A 97 -9.21 -1.79 -5.38
CA GLN A 97 -10.28 -2.74 -5.06
C GLN A 97 -11.27 -2.13 -4.06
N LEU A 98 -10.76 -1.52 -2.99
CA LEU A 98 -11.57 -0.88 -1.97
C LEU A 98 -12.46 0.22 -2.56
N GLU A 99 -11.96 0.99 -3.52
CA GLU A 99 -12.73 2.02 -4.22
C GLU A 99 -13.84 1.43 -5.10
N ARG A 100 -13.58 0.33 -5.80
CA ARG A 100 -14.65 -0.37 -6.54
C ARG A 100 -15.80 -0.80 -5.62
N ASP A 101 -15.44 -1.37 -4.45
CA ASP A 101 -16.43 -1.81 -3.46
C ASP A 101 -17.17 -0.60 -2.85
N SER A 102 -16.46 0.50 -2.62
CA SER A 102 -17.02 1.76 -2.11
C SER A 102 -18.01 2.38 -3.09
N ILE A 103 -17.68 2.44 -4.38
CA ILE A 103 -18.56 2.94 -5.44
C ILE A 103 -19.83 2.09 -5.53
N ALA A 104 -19.72 0.77 -5.53
CA ALA A 104 -20.84 -0.14 -5.59
C ALA A 104 -21.79 0.05 -4.39
N THR A 105 -21.22 0.10 -3.18
CA THR A 105 -21.98 0.29 -1.93
C THR A 105 -22.62 1.66 -1.85
N TYR A 106 -21.91 2.72 -2.26
CA TYR A 106 -22.46 4.09 -2.35
C TYR A 106 -23.67 4.15 -3.26
N THR A 107 -23.56 3.60 -4.48
CA THR A 107 -24.62 3.59 -5.47
C THR A 107 -25.84 2.81 -4.97
N GLU A 108 -25.62 1.65 -4.36
CA GLU A 108 -26.68 0.82 -3.79
C GLU A 108 -27.37 1.53 -2.62
N SER A 109 -26.63 2.13 -1.71
CA SER A 109 -27.16 2.87 -0.57
C SER A 109 -27.97 4.08 -1.05
N GLN A 110 -27.45 4.85 -2.00
CA GLN A 110 -28.13 6.00 -2.55
C GLN A 110 -29.46 5.63 -3.23
N ALA A 111 -29.52 4.52 -3.94
CA ALA A 111 -30.72 4.07 -4.65
C ALA A 111 -31.80 3.49 -3.73
N LYS A 112 -31.40 2.91 -2.58
CA LYS A 112 -32.32 2.15 -1.74
C LYS A 112 -32.88 2.91 -0.55
N PHE A 113 -32.20 3.92 -0.05
CA PHE A 113 -32.59 4.56 1.22
C PHE A 113 -33.02 6.02 1.05
N SER A 114 -34.02 6.43 1.85
CA SER A 114 -34.24 7.85 2.15
C SER A 114 -33.26 8.26 3.24
N HIS A 115 -32.21 8.98 2.86
CA HIS A 115 -31.17 9.37 3.82
C HIS A 115 -31.54 10.67 4.53
N SER A 116 -31.52 10.65 5.85
CA SER A 116 -31.48 11.89 6.67
C SER A 116 -30.13 12.60 6.51
N LEU A 117 -29.03 11.80 6.26
CA LEU A 117 -27.70 12.27 5.90
C LEU A 117 -27.29 11.61 4.58
N PRO A 118 -26.72 12.35 3.63
CA PRO A 118 -26.28 11.76 2.36
C PRO A 118 -25.17 10.73 2.59
N PRO A 119 -25.11 9.66 1.77
CA PRO A 119 -24.01 8.70 1.83
C PRO A 119 -22.67 9.37 1.52
N ILE A 120 -21.58 8.85 2.08
CA ILE A 120 -20.24 9.39 1.89
C ILE A 120 -19.75 9.04 0.49
N ALA A 121 -19.43 10.07 -0.30
CA ALA A 121 -18.93 9.87 -1.66
C ALA A 121 -17.60 9.13 -1.69
N PRO A 122 -17.37 8.25 -2.69
CA PRO A 122 -16.09 7.61 -2.92
C PRO A 122 -14.99 8.61 -3.26
N LEU A 123 -13.73 8.16 -3.28
CA LEU A 123 -12.59 8.96 -3.71
C LEU A 123 -12.78 9.39 -5.19
N PRO A 124 -12.48 10.65 -5.56
CA PRO A 124 -12.49 11.06 -6.95
C PRO A 124 -11.51 10.23 -7.80
N ALA A 125 -11.93 9.82 -9.00
CA ALA A 125 -11.12 8.99 -9.89
C ALA A 125 -9.77 9.63 -10.26
N GLU A 126 -9.75 10.96 -10.33
CA GLU A 126 -8.55 11.75 -10.61
C GLU A 126 -7.47 11.58 -9.54
N GLU A 127 -7.87 11.45 -8.27
CA GLU A 127 -6.94 11.26 -7.15
C GLU A 127 -6.29 9.88 -7.22
N LEU A 128 -7.03 8.85 -7.58
CA LEU A 128 -6.51 7.50 -7.77
C LEU A 128 -5.53 7.44 -8.95
N THR A 129 -5.89 8.05 -10.08
CA THR A 129 -5.03 8.19 -11.26
C THR A 129 -3.76 8.97 -10.93
N ALA A 130 -3.85 10.04 -10.15
CA ALA A 130 -2.68 10.82 -9.72
C ALA A 130 -1.72 10.00 -8.84
N MET A 131 -2.24 9.14 -7.96
CA MET A 131 -1.43 8.23 -7.14
C MET A 131 -0.71 7.18 -7.97
N GLU A 132 -1.38 6.62 -8.98
CA GLU A 132 -0.80 5.67 -9.94
C GLU A 132 0.35 6.31 -10.74
N GLN A 133 0.11 7.44 -11.37
CA GLN A 133 1.13 8.18 -12.11
C GLN A 133 2.30 8.64 -11.23
N TRP A 134 2.05 8.96 -9.97
CA TRP A 134 3.13 9.29 -9.05
C TRP A 134 4.03 8.09 -8.78
N LEU A 135 3.44 6.92 -8.53
CA LEU A 135 4.20 5.69 -8.32
C LEU A 135 5.01 5.30 -9.57
N GLU A 136 4.43 5.41 -10.76
CA GLU A 136 5.13 5.17 -12.03
C GLU A 136 6.35 6.09 -12.20
N ARG A 137 6.21 7.38 -11.89
CA ARG A 137 7.35 8.32 -11.92
C ARG A 137 8.44 7.96 -10.91
N LEU A 138 8.08 7.44 -9.74
CA LEU A 138 9.06 6.98 -8.75
C LEU A 138 9.79 5.72 -9.24
N VAL A 139 9.09 4.79 -9.88
CA VAL A 139 9.69 3.59 -10.49
C VAL A 139 10.68 4.00 -11.59
N ALA A 140 10.27 4.85 -12.52
CA ALA A 140 11.14 5.32 -13.60
C ALA A 140 12.40 6.04 -13.09
N LYS A 141 12.28 6.85 -12.03
CA LYS A 141 13.42 7.49 -11.37
C LYS A 141 14.34 6.49 -10.67
N PHE A 142 13.78 5.46 -10.06
CA PHE A 142 14.56 4.38 -9.47
C PHE A 142 15.35 3.61 -10.53
N GLU A 143 14.74 3.27 -11.65
CA GLU A 143 15.38 2.61 -12.80
C GLU A 143 16.48 3.47 -13.43
N SER A 144 16.41 4.79 -13.32
CA SER A 144 17.49 5.71 -13.72
C SER A 144 18.61 5.87 -12.69
N GLY A 145 18.62 5.06 -11.61
CA GLY A 145 19.66 5.08 -10.57
C GLY A 145 19.52 6.18 -9.51
N THR A 146 18.35 6.84 -9.43
CA THR A 146 18.11 7.93 -8.48
C THR A 146 17.55 7.39 -7.16
N ILE A 147 18.39 7.18 -6.14
CA ILE A 147 18.03 6.48 -4.89
C ILE A 147 17.39 7.43 -3.85
N ALA A 148 18.10 8.48 -3.43
CA ALA A 148 17.68 9.33 -2.31
C ALA A 148 16.35 10.08 -2.57
N PRO A 149 16.12 10.75 -3.71
CA PRO A 149 14.83 11.37 -4.04
C PRO A 149 13.68 10.36 -4.13
N VAL A 150 13.94 9.14 -4.63
CA VAL A 150 12.92 8.08 -4.69
C VAL A 150 12.52 7.62 -3.31
N SER A 151 13.48 7.44 -2.40
CA SER A 151 13.20 7.06 -1.00
C SER A 151 12.29 8.07 -0.29
N MET A 152 12.58 9.37 -0.45
CA MET A 152 11.74 10.44 0.11
C MET A 152 10.37 10.51 -0.55
N GLY A 153 10.33 10.46 -1.88
CA GLY A 153 9.08 10.49 -2.65
C GLY A 153 8.17 9.32 -2.30
N LEU A 154 8.74 8.12 -2.13
CA LEU A 154 8.01 6.92 -1.75
C LEU A 154 7.45 6.99 -0.33
N THR A 155 8.16 7.63 0.60
CA THR A 155 7.64 7.88 1.95
C THR A 155 6.41 8.78 1.91
N ASN A 156 6.48 9.90 1.17
CA ASN A 156 5.35 10.81 1.01
C ASN A 156 4.16 10.14 0.30
N TRP A 157 4.44 9.36 -0.73
CA TRP A 157 3.44 8.56 -1.44
C TRP A 157 2.75 7.56 -0.50
N THR A 158 3.53 6.84 0.33
CA THR A 158 3.00 5.86 1.30
C THR A 158 2.09 6.53 2.33
N ASN A 159 2.45 7.69 2.84
CA ASN A 159 1.61 8.43 3.79
C ASN A 159 0.27 8.84 3.13
N LYS A 160 0.32 9.30 1.88
CA LYS A 160 -0.89 9.73 1.17
C LYS A 160 -1.82 8.54 0.86
N ILE A 161 -1.29 7.40 0.40
CA ILE A 161 -2.12 6.23 0.11
C ILE A 161 -2.74 5.63 1.39
N GLN A 162 -2.04 5.69 2.52
CA GLN A 162 -2.60 5.28 3.81
C GLN A 162 -3.79 6.16 4.23
N ALA A 163 -3.68 7.48 4.04
CA ALA A 163 -4.77 8.41 4.31
C ALA A 163 -5.99 8.10 3.43
N TYR A 164 -5.79 7.90 2.13
CA TYR A 164 -6.87 7.51 1.20
C TYR A 164 -7.49 6.16 1.55
N THR A 165 -6.68 5.17 1.88
CA THR A 165 -7.16 3.85 2.29
C THR A 165 -8.03 3.93 3.55
N THR A 166 -7.65 4.76 4.51
CA THR A 166 -8.42 4.98 5.74
C THR A 166 -9.75 5.67 5.42
N ALA A 167 -9.74 6.73 4.61
CA ALA A 167 -10.94 7.44 4.20
C ALA A 167 -11.91 6.54 3.41
N ALA A 168 -11.39 5.76 2.46
CA ALA A 168 -12.19 4.82 1.66
C ALA A 168 -12.83 3.72 2.53
N ARG A 169 -12.09 3.17 3.51
CA ARG A 169 -12.65 2.19 4.47
C ARG A 169 -13.76 2.79 5.32
N SER A 170 -13.58 4.02 5.79
CA SER A 170 -14.60 4.72 6.58
C SER A 170 -15.85 5.00 5.75
N ALA A 171 -15.69 5.45 4.50
CA ALA A 171 -16.80 5.68 3.58
C ALA A 171 -17.56 4.39 3.27
N LEU A 172 -16.84 3.32 2.95
CA LEU A 172 -17.41 1.99 2.70
C LEU A 172 -18.22 1.48 3.91
N ALA A 173 -17.66 1.56 5.11
CA ALA A 173 -18.32 1.11 6.33
C ALA A 173 -19.59 1.92 6.61
N ALA A 174 -19.52 3.25 6.50
CA ALA A 174 -20.66 4.13 6.71
C ALA A 174 -21.80 3.87 5.69
N ASN A 175 -21.45 3.66 4.42
CA ASN A 175 -22.43 3.40 3.37
C ASN A 175 -23.02 1.97 3.45
N ARG A 176 -22.26 1.02 3.99
CA ARG A 176 -22.69 -0.36 4.19
C ARG A 176 -23.65 -0.53 5.38
N LEU A 177 -23.47 0.27 6.42
CA LEU A 177 -24.26 0.18 7.66
C LEU A 177 -25.79 0.17 7.41
N PRO A 178 -26.39 1.05 6.59
CA PRO A 178 -27.82 1.00 6.30
C PRO A 178 -28.28 -0.31 5.62
N LEU A 179 -27.42 -0.86 4.73
CA LEU A 179 -27.69 -2.12 4.04
C LEU A 179 -27.70 -3.30 5.02
N ASP A 180 -26.70 -3.37 5.89
CA ASP A 180 -26.58 -4.41 6.90
C ASP A 180 -27.71 -4.32 7.93
N THR A 181 -28.05 -3.11 8.40
CA THR A 181 -29.18 -2.87 9.30
C THR A 181 -30.52 -3.30 8.68
N ARG A 182 -30.73 -3.01 7.40
CA ARG A 182 -31.93 -3.49 6.69
C ARG A 182 -31.99 -5.03 6.69
N GLN A 183 -30.89 -5.70 6.40
CA GLN A 183 -30.83 -7.16 6.37
C GLN A 183 -31.08 -7.74 7.77
N GLU A 184 -30.50 -7.16 8.80
CA GLU A 184 -30.74 -7.56 10.21
C GLU A 184 -32.22 -7.42 10.59
N LEU A 185 -32.84 -6.26 10.27
CA LEU A 185 -34.25 -6.01 10.58
C LEU A 185 -35.18 -7.00 9.89
N ARG A 186 -34.89 -7.41 8.65
CA ARG A 186 -35.64 -8.46 7.93
C ARG A 186 -35.55 -9.79 8.67
N GLY A 187 -34.31 -10.23 8.97
CA GLY A 187 -34.10 -11.50 9.70
C GLY A 187 -34.78 -11.48 11.08
N ARG A 188 -34.71 -10.33 11.79
CA ARG A 188 -35.37 -10.16 13.09
C ARG A 188 -36.88 -10.21 12.98
N LEU A 189 -37.47 -9.55 11.99
CA LEU A 189 -38.92 -9.58 11.75
C LEU A 189 -39.41 -10.99 11.44
N ASP A 190 -38.67 -11.74 10.61
CA ASP A 190 -39.04 -13.13 10.28
C ASP A 190 -38.93 -14.05 11.50
N ALA A 191 -37.91 -13.93 12.33
CA ALA A 191 -37.76 -14.66 13.58
C ALA A 191 -38.87 -14.32 14.59
N LEU A 192 -39.24 -13.04 14.71
CA LEU A 192 -40.30 -12.58 15.59
C LEU A 192 -41.68 -13.09 15.09
N SER A 193 -41.89 -13.14 13.76
CA SER A 193 -43.11 -13.70 13.16
C SER A 193 -43.25 -15.19 13.45
N ALA A 194 -42.16 -15.96 13.34
CA ALA A 194 -42.12 -17.38 13.71
C ALA A 194 -42.41 -17.60 15.21
N LYS A 195 -41.87 -16.73 16.07
CA LYS A 195 -42.14 -16.76 17.53
C LYS A 195 -43.61 -16.43 17.83
N ALA A 196 -44.24 -15.51 17.10
CA ALA A 196 -45.67 -15.18 17.26
C ALA A 196 -46.56 -16.43 16.92
N LEU A 197 -46.24 -17.13 15.85
CA LEU A 197 -46.91 -18.38 15.48
C LEU A 197 -46.77 -19.43 16.57
N ALA A 198 -45.55 -19.66 17.08
CA ALA A 198 -45.30 -20.63 18.13
C ALA A 198 -46.03 -20.31 19.46
N LYS A 199 -46.29 -19.02 19.73
CA LYS A 199 -47.07 -18.58 20.89
C LYS A 199 -48.58 -18.55 20.68
N GLY A 200 -49.10 -18.92 19.51
CA GLY A 200 -50.49 -18.82 19.16
C GLY A 200 -51.03 -17.39 19.02
N LYS A 201 -50.13 -16.40 18.84
CA LYS A 201 -50.46 -14.97 18.68
C LYS A 201 -50.47 -14.51 17.21
N ALA A 202 -50.39 -15.42 16.27
CA ALA A 202 -50.32 -15.10 14.84
C ALA A 202 -51.57 -14.35 14.32
N GLU A 203 -52.71 -14.57 14.97
CA GLU A 203 -53.99 -13.95 14.62
C GLU A 203 -54.27 -12.60 15.38
N ASP A 204 -53.34 -12.16 16.22
CA ASP A 204 -53.45 -10.82 16.87
C ASP A 204 -53.49 -9.74 15.79
N PRO A 205 -54.60 -8.95 15.67
CA PRO A 205 -54.73 -7.98 14.58
C PRO A 205 -53.69 -6.88 14.63
N ILE A 206 -53.20 -6.52 15.82
CA ILE A 206 -52.15 -5.54 15.99
C ILE A 206 -50.82 -6.04 15.51
N LEU A 207 -50.48 -7.32 15.80
CA LEU A 207 -49.24 -7.94 15.30
C LEU A 207 -49.30 -8.13 13.79
N ALA A 208 -50.48 -8.53 13.24
CA ALA A 208 -50.69 -8.68 11.79
C ALA A 208 -50.47 -7.34 11.06
N ASP A 209 -51.02 -6.25 11.56
CA ASP A 209 -50.85 -4.91 10.98
C ASP A 209 -49.37 -4.45 11.05
N LEU A 210 -48.72 -4.58 12.20
CA LEU A 210 -47.32 -4.19 12.38
C LEU A 210 -46.38 -4.95 11.45
N VAL A 211 -46.58 -6.27 11.22
CA VAL A 211 -45.73 -7.05 10.30
C VAL A 211 -45.94 -6.65 8.85
N ILE A 212 -47.17 -6.30 8.44
CA ILE A 212 -47.46 -5.81 7.10
C ILE A 212 -46.77 -4.46 6.87
N GLN A 213 -46.90 -3.51 7.80
CA GLN A 213 -46.27 -2.19 7.72
C GLN A 213 -44.74 -2.33 7.70
N ALA A 214 -44.14 -3.15 8.59
CA ALA A 214 -42.73 -3.33 8.64
C ALA A 214 -42.18 -3.97 7.33
N ARG A 215 -42.86 -4.96 6.78
CA ARG A 215 -42.54 -5.53 5.48
C ARG A 215 -42.63 -4.52 4.37
N GLN A 216 -43.70 -3.73 4.31
CA GLN A 216 -43.86 -2.70 3.30
C GLN A 216 -42.67 -1.73 3.31
N VAL A 217 -42.27 -1.22 4.48
CA VAL A 217 -41.14 -0.30 4.61
C VAL A 217 -39.80 -0.96 4.26
N LEU A 218 -39.59 -2.20 4.69
CA LEU A 218 -38.32 -2.91 4.47
C LEU A 218 -38.10 -3.41 3.03
N TYR A 219 -39.19 -3.57 2.23
CA TYR A 219 -39.11 -4.14 0.89
C TYR A 219 -39.41 -3.16 -0.24
N THR A 220 -39.93 -1.95 0.07
CA THR A 220 -40.25 -0.91 -0.92
C THR A 220 -39.20 0.22 -0.83
N SER A 221 -38.57 0.53 -1.95
CA SER A 221 -37.67 1.73 -2.04
C SER A 221 -38.50 3.02 -2.29
N PRO A 222 -38.08 4.15 -1.75
CA PRO A 222 -36.96 4.35 -0.82
C PRO A 222 -37.29 3.91 0.61
N ILE A 223 -36.29 3.27 1.26
CA ILE A 223 -36.45 2.67 2.60
C ILE A 223 -36.25 3.74 3.68
N ALA A 224 -37.25 3.92 4.52
CA ALA A 224 -37.13 4.74 5.72
C ALA A 224 -36.70 3.85 6.89
N LEU A 225 -35.36 3.78 7.11
CA LEU A 225 -34.76 2.82 8.05
C LEU A 225 -35.18 3.05 9.50
N ASP A 226 -35.32 4.34 9.92
CA ASP A 226 -35.76 4.71 11.26
C ASP A 226 -37.19 4.23 11.55
N LEU A 227 -38.07 4.36 10.54
CA LEU A 227 -39.43 3.85 10.64
C LEU A 227 -39.47 2.33 10.70
N ALA A 228 -38.62 1.65 9.92
CA ALA A 228 -38.54 0.19 9.96
C ALA A 228 -38.05 -0.31 11.33
N MET A 229 -37.05 0.35 11.91
CA MET A 229 -36.55 0.05 13.26
C MET A 229 -37.66 0.19 14.33
N ASP A 230 -38.40 1.30 14.27
CA ASP A 230 -39.51 1.54 15.21
C ASP A 230 -40.60 0.45 15.09
N LEU A 231 -41.02 0.12 13.87
CA LEU A 231 -42.06 -0.87 13.63
C LEU A 231 -41.63 -2.27 14.14
N VAL A 232 -40.42 -2.70 13.86
CA VAL A 232 -39.91 -3.99 14.35
C VAL A 232 -39.81 -4.00 15.88
N LYS A 233 -39.36 -2.91 16.48
CA LYS A 233 -39.31 -2.75 17.95
C LYS A 233 -40.69 -2.83 18.57
N ARG A 234 -41.69 -2.15 18.01
CA ARG A 234 -43.09 -2.16 18.48
C ARG A 234 -43.68 -3.57 18.34
N TYR A 235 -43.43 -4.28 17.24
CA TYR A 235 -43.84 -5.65 17.07
C TYR A 235 -43.25 -6.55 18.17
N GLU A 236 -41.98 -6.44 18.48
CA GLU A 236 -41.34 -7.21 19.52
C GLU A 236 -41.90 -6.92 20.92
N GLN A 237 -42.14 -5.63 21.23
CA GLN A 237 -42.75 -5.22 22.50
C GLN A 237 -44.13 -5.81 22.66
N ARG A 238 -44.98 -5.74 21.63
CA ARG A 238 -46.33 -6.31 21.64
C ARG A 238 -46.32 -7.84 21.79
N LEU A 239 -45.41 -8.52 21.11
CA LEU A 239 -45.28 -9.97 21.19
C LEU A 239 -44.87 -10.49 22.59
N ASN A 240 -44.20 -9.66 23.37
CA ASN A 240 -43.73 -10.03 24.72
C ASN A 240 -44.72 -9.62 25.82
N GLN A 241 -45.78 -8.87 25.52
CA GLN A 241 -46.94 -8.63 26.39
C GLN A 241 -47.89 -9.82 26.38
#